data_d7811e10d881a95a59a7f06572efb437
#
_entry.id   d7811e10d881a95a59a7f06572efb437
#
_cell.length_a   1.000
_cell.length_b   1.000
_cell.length_c   1.000
_cell.angle_alpha   90.00
_cell.angle_beta   90.00
_cell.angle_gamma   90.00
#
_symmetry.space_group_name_H-M   'P 1'
#
loop_
_entity.id
_entity.type
_entity.pdbx_description
1 polymer ?
#
loop_
_entity_poly.entity_id
_entity_poly.type
_entity_poly.pdbx_seq_one_letter_code
_entity_poly.pdbx_strand_id
1 'polypeptide(L)'
;MLKKNTIQIITPARLHFGFLELNNNSGAFGGIGLSIDKFNTKIRVKKNIGAKFKGKALDKASFFLKKFCKKNKIKPNFFLNIEKATPSHIGLGSGTQLALSIGSAISQLNNVNLDLEKIAKILNRSLRSNVGLINFKHGGFLIDLKIKNKSFSSINKVFFPEDWKIILIKDTKQGLHGKNEIDAFKRIKSFPKINHIKLTDLVLFKIYPSLIEKKFDEFSKAVSKLQNIMGEYFNIFQNGMFSSLKVSNVLNFLRKENVLGYGQTSWGPTGFALFPNIKKAEEMRLKLKKRFSSCKNLEFIICSGKNSGADIQLL
;
A
#
# COMPACT_ATOMS: atom_id res chain seq x y z
N MET A 1 -28.69 28.75 -0.07
CA MET A 1 -27.43 27.98 -0.05
C MET A 1 -27.77 26.49 -0.14
N LEU A 2 -27.41 25.81 -1.23
CA LEU A 2 -27.56 24.36 -1.35
C LEU A 2 -26.75 23.70 -0.24
N LYS A 3 -27.39 22.91 0.64
CA LYS A 3 -26.69 22.18 1.70
C LYS A 3 -25.68 21.23 1.05
N LYS A 4 -24.41 21.48 1.29
CA LYS A 4 -23.30 20.56 0.91
C LYS A 4 -23.54 19.23 1.64
N ASN A 5 -23.93 18.19 0.91
CA ASN A 5 -24.35 16.90 1.49
C ASN A 5 -23.58 15.72 0.93
N THR A 6 -22.49 15.97 0.24
CA THR A 6 -21.67 14.93 -0.40
C THR A 6 -20.24 15.03 0.05
N ILE A 7 -19.68 13.95 0.59
CA ILE A 7 -18.26 13.85 0.90
C ILE A 7 -17.57 13.16 -0.28
N GLN A 8 -16.57 13.81 -0.86
CA GLN A 8 -15.64 13.21 -1.81
C GLN A 8 -14.34 12.88 -1.10
N ILE A 9 -13.82 11.68 -1.35
CA ILE A 9 -12.50 11.26 -0.85
C ILE A 9 -11.69 10.69 -2.01
N ILE A 10 -10.47 11.20 -2.16
CA ILE A 10 -9.46 10.70 -3.09
C ILE A 10 -8.26 10.26 -2.27
N THR A 11 -7.96 8.97 -2.25
CA THR A 11 -6.84 8.42 -1.46
C THR A 11 -5.81 7.72 -2.34
N PRO A 12 -4.50 7.90 -2.08
CA PRO A 12 -3.45 7.27 -2.86
C PRO A 12 -3.37 5.76 -2.61
N ALA A 13 -2.91 5.02 -3.61
CA ALA A 13 -2.41 3.67 -3.39
C ALA A 13 -1.04 3.72 -2.70
N ARG A 14 -0.54 2.56 -2.24
CA ARG A 14 0.77 2.48 -1.61
C ARG A 14 1.54 1.24 -2.03
N LEU A 15 2.86 1.36 -2.10
CA LEU A 15 3.79 0.23 -2.02
C LEU A 15 3.98 -0.15 -0.55
N HIS A 16 4.16 -1.43 -0.29
CA HIS A 16 4.54 -1.96 1.01
C HIS A 16 5.84 -2.73 0.83
N PHE A 17 6.94 -2.17 1.31
CA PHE A 17 8.27 -2.74 1.09
C PHE A 17 8.59 -3.92 2.00
N GLY A 18 7.93 -4.02 3.16
CA GLY A 18 8.16 -5.13 4.09
C GLY A 18 7.71 -4.81 5.51
N PHE A 19 7.80 -5.82 6.37
CA PHE A 19 7.57 -5.69 7.80
C PHE A 19 8.88 -5.42 8.54
N LEU A 20 8.80 -4.79 9.73
CA LEU A 20 9.98 -4.45 10.54
C LEU A 20 10.22 -5.47 11.64
N GLU A 21 9.17 -5.95 12.28
CA GLU A 21 9.25 -6.91 13.36
C GLU A 21 8.26 -8.06 13.13
N LEU A 22 8.78 -9.26 12.91
CA LEU A 22 7.99 -10.45 12.64
C LEU A 22 7.93 -11.42 13.82
N ASN A 23 8.64 -11.13 14.92
CA ASN A 23 8.69 -11.95 16.13
C ASN A 23 7.70 -11.49 17.23
N ASN A 24 6.80 -10.59 16.90
CA ASN A 24 5.88 -10.04 17.87
C ASN A 24 4.67 -10.97 18.06
N ASN A 25 4.52 -11.53 19.25
CA ASN A 25 3.39 -12.41 19.63
C ASN A 25 2.02 -11.74 19.44
N SER A 26 1.96 -10.41 19.38
CA SER A 26 0.71 -9.67 19.13
C SER A 26 0.28 -9.69 17.66
N GLY A 27 1.12 -10.19 16.73
CA GLY A 27 0.90 -10.16 15.29
C GLY A 27 0.94 -8.75 14.66
N ALA A 28 1.45 -7.78 15.40
CA ALA A 28 1.54 -6.38 14.97
C ALA A 28 2.99 -6.05 14.59
N PHE A 29 3.32 -6.12 13.30
CA PHE A 29 4.70 -6.20 12.83
C PHE A 29 5.33 -4.86 12.45
N GLY A 30 4.56 -3.76 12.38
CA GLY A 30 5.06 -2.53 11.78
C GLY A 30 5.35 -2.71 10.29
N GLY A 31 6.02 -1.73 9.67
CA GLY A 31 6.38 -1.87 8.26
C GLY A 31 6.85 -0.59 7.59
N ILE A 32 7.28 -0.74 6.35
CA ILE A 32 7.75 0.36 5.51
C ILE A 32 6.91 0.43 4.25
N GLY A 33 6.59 1.64 3.81
CA GLY A 33 5.81 1.86 2.60
C GLY A 33 6.06 3.21 1.95
N LEU A 34 5.48 3.36 0.78
CA LEU A 34 5.54 4.59 -0.01
C LEU A 34 4.18 4.83 -0.67
N SER A 35 3.62 6.00 -0.46
CA SER A 35 2.44 6.45 -1.22
C SER A 35 2.81 6.73 -2.67
N ILE A 36 1.92 6.37 -3.59
CA ILE A 36 2.13 6.59 -5.03
C ILE A 36 0.96 7.32 -5.68
N ASP A 37 1.25 8.07 -6.75
CA ASP A 37 0.28 8.90 -7.47
C ASP A 37 -0.64 8.13 -8.43
N LYS A 38 -0.34 6.86 -8.72
CA LYS A 38 -1.16 6.00 -9.58
C LYS A 38 -2.09 5.10 -8.77
N PHE A 39 -3.14 4.61 -9.41
CA PHE A 39 -4.12 3.69 -8.82
C PHE A 39 -4.84 4.23 -7.59
N ASN A 40 -5.16 5.53 -7.56
CA ASN A 40 -5.93 6.12 -6.49
C ASN A 40 -7.34 5.50 -6.39
N THR A 41 -7.91 5.55 -5.17
CA THR A 41 -9.34 5.29 -4.95
C THR A 41 -10.07 6.62 -4.82
N LYS A 42 -11.15 6.81 -5.61
CA LYS A 42 -11.99 8.01 -5.56
C LYS A 42 -13.43 7.60 -5.31
N ILE A 43 -14.00 8.09 -4.22
CA ILE A 43 -15.39 7.82 -3.85
C ILE A 43 -16.14 9.13 -3.59
N ARG A 44 -17.46 9.08 -3.81
CA ARG A 44 -18.42 10.09 -3.33
C ARG A 44 -19.49 9.41 -2.51
N VAL A 45 -19.78 9.97 -1.36
CA VAL A 45 -20.78 9.45 -0.42
C VAL A 45 -21.76 10.56 -0.06
N LYS A 46 -23.06 10.29 -0.15
CA LYS A 46 -24.12 11.18 0.31
C LYS A 46 -25.21 10.43 1.05
N LYS A 47 -25.95 11.10 1.92
CA LYS A 47 -27.15 10.52 2.53
C LYS A 47 -28.19 10.16 1.46
N ASN A 48 -28.93 9.08 1.68
CA ASN A 48 -29.95 8.57 0.75
C ASN A 48 -31.04 7.81 1.50
N ILE A 49 -32.11 7.45 0.83
CA ILE A 49 -33.12 6.51 1.34
C ILE A 49 -32.66 5.10 0.97
N GLY A 50 -32.18 4.34 2.00
CA GLY A 50 -31.58 3.02 1.82
C GLY A 50 -30.15 3.07 1.25
N ALA A 51 -29.53 1.91 1.16
CA ALA A 51 -28.17 1.77 0.63
C ALA A 51 -28.21 1.63 -0.90
N LYS A 52 -27.51 2.52 -1.61
CA LYS A 52 -27.32 2.44 -3.07
C LYS A 52 -25.84 2.51 -3.41
N PHE A 53 -25.44 1.79 -4.45
CA PHE A 53 -24.04 1.68 -4.88
C PHE A 53 -23.91 1.87 -6.39
N LYS A 54 -22.85 2.57 -6.82
CA LYS A 54 -22.47 2.73 -8.22
C LYS A 54 -20.95 2.63 -8.38
N GLY A 55 -20.48 2.05 -9.47
CA GLY A 55 -19.07 2.05 -9.84
C GLY A 55 -18.36 0.74 -9.58
N LYS A 56 -17.17 0.78 -8.97
CA LYS A 56 -16.24 -0.35 -8.81
C LYS A 56 -16.23 -0.92 -7.39
N ALA A 57 -15.75 -2.17 -7.22
CA ALA A 57 -15.56 -2.84 -5.92
C ALA A 57 -16.83 -2.82 -5.02
N LEU A 58 -18.00 -3.00 -5.58
CA LEU A 58 -19.30 -2.80 -4.92
C LEU A 58 -19.52 -3.75 -3.73
N ASP A 59 -19.15 -5.03 -3.85
CA ASP A 59 -19.29 -6.01 -2.76
C ASP A 59 -18.49 -5.61 -1.53
N LYS A 60 -17.23 -5.18 -1.74
CA LYS A 60 -16.39 -4.67 -0.66
C LYS A 60 -16.93 -3.38 -0.06
N ALA A 61 -17.42 -2.47 -0.90
CA ALA A 61 -18.03 -1.23 -0.45
C ALA A 61 -19.29 -1.49 0.40
N SER A 62 -20.17 -2.39 -0.05
CA SER A 62 -21.35 -2.83 0.70
C SER A 62 -20.99 -3.46 2.04
N PHE A 63 -19.98 -4.34 2.04
CA PHE A 63 -19.49 -4.96 3.27
C PHE A 63 -18.99 -3.92 4.28
N PHE A 64 -18.15 -2.97 3.84
CA PHE A 64 -17.62 -1.94 4.74
C PHE A 64 -18.69 -0.97 5.23
N LEU A 65 -19.61 -0.56 4.36
CA LEU A 65 -20.75 0.27 4.76
C LEU A 65 -21.55 -0.41 5.87
N LYS A 66 -22.06 -1.62 5.60
CA LYS A 66 -22.89 -2.37 6.54
C LYS A 66 -22.19 -2.60 7.88
N LYS A 67 -20.91 -3.02 7.83
CA LYS A 67 -20.12 -3.26 9.03
C LYS A 67 -19.92 -2.00 9.86
N PHE A 68 -19.56 -0.87 9.23
CA PHE A 68 -19.34 0.40 9.91
C PHE A 68 -20.64 0.94 10.53
N CYS A 69 -21.73 0.93 9.76
CA CYS A 69 -23.04 1.38 10.21
C CYS A 69 -23.57 0.54 11.38
N LYS A 70 -23.47 -0.78 11.30
CA LYS A 70 -23.88 -1.70 12.40
C LYS A 70 -23.13 -1.38 13.69
N LYS A 71 -21.80 -1.21 13.61
CA LYS A 71 -20.96 -0.98 14.81
C LYS A 71 -21.24 0.37 15.47
N ASN A 72 -21.63 1.38 14.70
CA ASN A 72 -21.89 2.73 15.18
C ASN A 72 -23.41 3.03 15.36
N LYS A 73 -24.30 2.03 15.21
CA LYS A 73 -25.76 2.18 15.31
C LYS A 73 -26.32 3.24 14.33
N ILE A 74 -25.72 3.34 13.13
CA ILE A 74 -26.12 4.25 12.05
C ILE A 74 -26.96 3.46 11.04
N LYS A 75 -28.09 4.02 10.57
CA LYS A 75 -28.86 3.44 9.45
C LYS A 75 -28.01 3.49 8.17
N PRO A 76 -27.92 2.40 7.37
CA PRO A 76 -27.07 2.36 6.17
C PRO A 76 -27.67 3.12 4.97
N ASN A 77 -28.21 4.29 5.21
CA ASN A 77 -28.96 5.11 4.27
C ASN A 77 -28.03 6.05 3.49
N PHE A 78 -27.18 5.47 2.62
CA PHE A 78 -26.19 6.19 1.85
C PHE A 78 -26.17 5.76 0.39
N PHE A 79 -25.89 6.71 -0.49
CA PHE A 79 -25.46 6.46 -1.87
C PHE A 79 -23.94 6.57 -1.96
N LEU A 80 -23.31 5.47 -2.35
CA LEU A 80 -21.87 5.39 -2.56
C LEU A 80 -21.58 5.28 -4.06
N ASN A 81 -20.86 6.25 -4.61
CA ASN A 81 -20.31 6.19 -5.96
C ASN A 81 -18.81 6.00 -5.90
N ILE A 82 -18.31 4.82 -6.33
CA ILE A 82 -16.89 4.48 -6.38
C ILE A 82 -16.40 4.72 -7.81
N GLU A 83 -15.97 5.94 -8.11
CA GLU A 83 -15.54 6.36 -9.45
C GLU A 83 -14.24 5.66 -9.88
N LYS A 84 -13.29 5.55 -8.93
CA LYS A 84 -12.04 4.82 -9.13
C LYS A 84 -11.77 3.93 -7.92
N ALA A 85 -11.24 2.76 -8.15
CA ALA A 85 -10.77 1.86 -7.11
C ALA A 85 -9.39 1.31 -7.48
N THR A 86 -8.47 1.36 -6.53
CA THR A 86 -7.21 0.62 -6.64
C THR A 86 -7.53 -0.85 -6.91
N PRO A 87 -6.90 -1.51 -7.91
CA PRO A 87 -7.16 -2.90 -8.19
C PRO A 87 -6.94 -3.80 -6.96
N SER A 88 -7.84 -4.77 -6.81
CA SER A 88 -7.82 -5.67 -5.64
C SER A 88 -6.75 -6.74 -5.78
N HIS A 89 -6.14 -7.12 -4.64
CA HIS A 89 -5.22 -8.26 -4.53
C HIS A 89 -3.95 -8.20 -5.38
N ILE A 90 -3.49 -6.98 -5.70
CA ILE A 90 -2.23 -6.76 -6.40
C ILE A 90 -1.15 -6.08 -5.53
N GLY A 91 -1.30 -6.09 -4.20
CA GLY A 91 -0.30 -5.56 -3.28
C GLY A 91 -0.32 -4.03 -3.06
N LEU A 92 -1.27 -3.29 -3.63
CA LEU A 92 -1.32 -1.82 -3.59
C LEU A 92 -2.22 -1.21 -2.49
N GLY A 93 -2.72 -2.01 -1.56
CA GLY A 93 -3.46 -1.53 -0.38
C GLY A 93 -4.93 -1.17 -0.58
N SER A 94 -5.56 -1.61 -1.69
CA SER A 94 -6.93 -1.29 -2.09
C SER A 94 -7.98 -1.43 -0.98
N GLY A 95 -7.95 -2.54 -0.22
CA GLY A 95 -8.95 -2.82 0.80
C GLY A 95 -8.91 -1.83 1.98
N THR A 96 -7.72 -1.39 2.40
CA THR A 96 -7.56 -0.43 3.48
C THR A 96 -8.00 0.97 3.05
N GLN A 97 -7.59 1.39 1.85
CA GLN A 97 -7.94 2.72 1.35
C GLN A 97 -9.45 2.86 1.14
N LEU A 98 -10.11 1.86 0.54
CA LEU A 98 -11.58 1.87 0.38
C LEU A 98 -12.31 1.86 1.73
N ALA A 99 -11.86 1.04 2.69
CA ALA A 99 -12.47 0.94 4.01
C ALA A 99 -12.37 2.28 4.77
N LEU A 100 -11.18 2.88 4.83
CA LEU A 100 -10.97 4.15 5.50
C LEU A 100 -11.75 5.28 4.83
N SER A 101 -11.81 5.32 3.50
CA SER A 101 -12.61 6.29 2.76
C SER A 101 -14.11 6.20 3.12
N ILE A 102 -14.68 4.99 3.14
CA ILE A 102 -16.09 4.80 3.49
C ILE A 102 -16.35 5.19 4.94
N GLY A 103 -15.54 4.70 5.88
CA GLY A 103 -15.69 5.00 7.31
C GLY A 103 -15.57 6.50 7.60
N SER A 104 -14.57 7.18 7.03
CA SER A 104 -14.38 8.62 7.19
C SER A 104 -15.54 9.44 6.61
N ALA A 105 -16.01 9.10 5.41
CA ALA A 105 -17.14 9.80 4.81
C ALA A 105 -18.43 9.66 5.63
N ILE A 106 -18.75 8.45 6.11
CA ILE A 106 -19.94 8.21 6.93
C ILE A 106 -19.82 8.92 8.29
N SER A 107 -18.64 8.90 8.92
CA SER A 107 -18.38 9.62 10.17
C SER A 107 -18.68 11.12 10.02
N GLN A 108 -18.12 11.76 8.99
CA GLN A 108 -18.35 13.18 8.73
C GLN A 108 -19.81 13.50 8.42
N LEU A 109 -20.50 12.71 7.58
CA LEU A 109 -21.89 12.92 7.24
C LEU A 109 -22.85 12.78 8.43
N ASN A 110 -22.44 12.10 9.50
CA ASN A 110 -23.25 11.90 10.70
C ASN A 110 -22.70 12.63 11.93
N ASN A 111 -21.70 13.52 11.74
CA ASN A 111 -21.04 14.24 12.84
C ASN A 111 -20.52 13.32 13.95
N VAL A 112 -20.06 12.12 13.58
CA VAL A 112 -19.46 11.16 14.52
C VAL A 112 -17.95 11.42 14.55
N ASN A 113 -17.45 11.89 15.68
CA ASN A 113 -16.02 12.19 15.84
C ASN A 113 -15.23 10.89 16.12
N LEU A 114 -14.79 10.22 15.06
CA LEU A 114 -13.93 9.05 15.13
C LEU A 114 -12.59 9.34 14.47
N ASP A 115 -11.51 9.04 15.18
CA ASP A 115 -10.18 9.01 14.60
C ASP A 115 -10.02 7.85 13.60
N LEU A 116 -9.04 7.96 12.71
CA LEU A 116 -8.79 6.96 11.67
C LEU A 116 -8.46 5.58 12.23
N GLU A 117 -7.90 5.49 13.41
CA GLU A 117 -7.55 4.23 14.07
C GLU A 117 -8.80 3.49 14.54
N LYS A 118 -9.74 4.21 15.15
CA LYS A 118 -11.04 3.63 15.52
C LYS A 118 -11.78 3.15 14.27
N ILE A 119 -11.77 3.94 13.18
CA ILE A 119 -12.36 3.55 11.90
C ILE A 119 -11.68 2.27 11.38
N ALA A 120 -10.34 2.22 11.38
CA ALA A 120 -9.57 1.07 10.93
C ALA A 120 -9.89 -0.17 11.78
N LYS A 121 -9.94 -0.04 13.11
CA LYS A 121 -10.27 -1.12 14.05
C LYS A 121 -11.68 -1.66 13.82
N ILE A 122 -12.68 -0.79 13.67
CA ILE A 122 -14.06 -1.17 13.35
C ILE A 122 -14.12 -1.99 12.06
N LEU A 123 -13.35 -1.60 11.05
CA LEU A 123 -13.35 -2.25 9.74
C LEU A 123 -12.33 -3.38 9.59
N ASN A 124 -11.66 -3.78 10.70
CA ASN A 124 -10.61 -4.82 10.73
C ASN A 124 -9.47 -4.50 9.75
N ARG A 125 -8.95 -3.26 9.80
CA ARG A 125 -7.80 -2.82 9.03
C ARG A 125 -6.64 -2.46 9.96
N SER A 126 -5.45 -2.40 9.40
CA SER A 126 -4.21 -2.05 10.14
C SER A 126 -3.89 -2.98 11.32
N LEU A 127 -4.30 -4.25 11.25
CA LEU A 127 -4.05 -5.22 12.31
C LEU A 127 -2.57 -5.58 12.42
N ARG A 128 -1.84 -5.68 11.30
CA ARG A 128 -0.43 -6.08 11.24
C ARG A 128 0.52 -4.91 11.12
N SER A 129 0.17 -3.93 10.28
CA SER A 129 0.96 -2.74 10.01
C SER A 129 0.04 -1.55 9.76
N ASN A 130 0.42 -0.38 10.28
CA ASN A 130 -0.30 0.87 10.07
C ASN A 130 0.08 1.57 8.76
N VAL A 131 0.99 1.03 7.95
CA VAL A 131 1.42 1.66 6.68
C VAL A 131 0.24 2.12 5.82
N GLY A 132 -0.82 1.32 5.71
CA GLY A 132 -2.01 1.70 4.94
C GLY A 132 -2.81 2.85 5.58
N LEU A 133 -2.83 2.96 6.89
CA LEU A 133 -3.50 4.03 7.64
C LEU A 133 -2.69 5.32 7.60
N ILE A 134 -1.36 5.22 7.81
CA ILE A 134 -0.44 6.35 7.71
C ILE A 134 -0.42 6.90 6.27
N ASN A 135 -0.47 6.00 5.26
CA ASN A 135 -0.64 6.38 3.85
C ASN A 135 -1.90 7.22 3.62
N PHE A 136 -3.02 6.80 4.20
CA PHE A 136 -4.28 7.55 4.09
C PHE A 136 -4.17 8.94 4.73
N LYS A 137 -3.52 9.06 5.88
CA LYS A 137 -3.41 10.32 6.63
C LYS A 137 -2.37 11.28 6.07
N HIS A 138 -1.20 10.76 5.70
CA HIS A 138 -0.02 11.60 5.46
C HIS A 138 0.56 11.52 4.05
N GLY A 139 0.52 10.35 3.40
CA GLY A 139 1.31 10.12 2.20
C GLY A 139 2.83 10.14 2.45
N GLY A 140 3.63 10.16 1.40
CA GLY A 140 5.09 10.14 1.46
C GLY A 140 5.68 8.76 1.72
N PHE A 141 6.95 8.74 2.14
CA PHE A 141 7.63 7.53 2.61
C PHE A 141 7.29 7.30 4.09
N LEU A 142 6.95 6.09 4.45
CA LEU A 142 6.30 5.76 5.71
C LEU A 142 7.07 4.65 6.44
N ILE A 143 7.35 4.89 7.72
CA ILE A 143 7.90 3.88 8.62
C ILE A 143 6.96 3.74 9.81
N ASP A 144 6.38 2.56 9.98
CA ASP A 144 5.50 2.20 11.09
C ASP A 144 6.28 1.34 12.09
N LEU A 145 6.64 1.91 13.23
CA LEU A 145 7.41 1.22 14.29
C LEU A 145 6.52 0.40 15.24
N LYS A 146 5.21 0.52 15.13
CA LYS A 146 4.25 -0.23 15.96
C LYS A 146 4.49 -0.10 17.47
N ILE A 147 4.74 1.10 17.97
CA ILE A 147 4.96 1.36 19.40
C ILE A 147 3.67 1.02 20.18
N LYS A 148 3.80 0.18 21.20
CA LYS A 148 2.67 -0.20 22.08
C LYS A 148 2.06 1.03 22.75
N ASN A 149 0.73 1.04 22.89
CA ASN A 149 -0.06 2.07 23.59
C ASN A 149 0.01 3.50 23.02
N LYS A 150 0.57 3.71 21.81
CA LYS A 150 0.44 4.98 21.10
C LYS A 150 -0.30 4.76 19.79
N SER A 151 -1.26 5.61 19.55
CA SER A 151 -2.16 5.50 18.37
C SER A 151 -1.42 5.65 17.05
N PHE A 152 -0.31 6.37 17.00
CA PHE A 152 0.58 6.45 15.84
C PHE A 152 2.03 6.34 16.26
N SER A 153 2.63 5.24 15.90
CA SER A 153 4.06 5.00 16.09
C SER A 153 4.80 5.14 14.75
N SER A 154 4.51 6.20 14.02
CA SER A 154 5.26 6.50 12.82
C SER A 154 6.47 7.37 13.16
N ILE A 155 7.63 7.01 12.65
CA ILE A 155 8.67 8.01 12.39
C ILE A 155 8.04 9.01 11.42
N ASN A 156 8.23 10.29 11.69
CA ASN A 156 7.63 11.38 10.94
C ASN A 156 7.67 11.12 9.44
N LYS A 157 6.58 11.52 8.76
CA LYS A 157 6.49 11.55 7.30
C LYS A 157 7.80 12.07 6.69
N VAL A 158 8.41 11.28 5.83
CA VAL A 158 9.54 11.70 5.03
C VAL A 158 9.07 11.96 3.61
N PHE A 159 9.42 13.13 3.08
CA PHE A 159 9.13 13.45 1.69
C PHE A 159 9.95 12.57 0.76
N PHE A 160 9.26 11.88 -0.13
CA PHE A 160 9.91 11.16 -1.21
C PHE A 160 10.32 12.17 -2.29
N PRO A 161 11.57 12.16 -2.78
CA PRO A 161 12.04 13.12 -3.78
C PRO A 161 11.18 13.10 -5.05
N GLU A 162 10.77 14.26 -5.54
CA GLU A 162 9.85 14.37 -6.66
C GLU A 162 10.45 13.92 -7.98
N ASP A 163 11.77 14.06 -8.14
CA ASP A 163 12.49 13.59 -9.32
C ASP A 163 12.52 12.08 -9.43
N TRP A 164 12.53 11.37 -8.30
CA TRP A 164 12.59 9.92 -8.31
C TRP A 164 11.32 9.30 -8.85
N LYS A 165 11.49 8.31 -9.72
CA LYS A 165 10.39 7.62 -10.39
C LYS A 165 10.39 6.15 -10.06
N ILE A 166 9.23 5.55 -10.26
CA ILE A 166 8.99 4.14 -9.99
C ILE A 166 8.35 3.54 -11.24
N ILE A 167 8.88 2.43 -11.72
CA ILE A 167 8.15 1.58 -12.67
C ILE A 167 7.43 0.51 -11.87
N LEU A 168 6.11 0.49 -11.95
CA LEU A 168 5.30 -0.62 -11.46
C LEU A 168 5.26 -1.70 -12.55
N ILE A 169 5.52 -2.93 -12.14
CA ILE A 169 5.48 -4.13 -12.99
C ILE A 169 4.22 -4.91 -12.56
N LYS A 170 3.13 -4.69 -13.27
CA LYS A 170 1.83 -5.26 -12.93
C LYS A 170 1.59 -6.53 -13.73
N ASP A 171 1.27 -7.62 -13.04
CA ASP A 171 0.76 -8.87 -13.61
C ASP A 171 -0.75 -8.99 -13.34
N THR A 172 -1.45 -9.77 -14.15
CA THR A 172 -2.87 -10.11 -13.94
C THR A 172 -3.09 -11.14 -12.83
N LYS A 173 -2.05 -11.88 -12.42
CA LYS A 173 -2.11 -12.80 -11.27
C LYS A 173 -2.56 -12.04 -10.01
N GLN A 174 -3.27 -12.71 -9.11
CA GLN A 174 -3.58 -12.17 -7.80
C GLN A 174 -2.55 -12.63 -6.77
N GLY A 175 -2.16 -11.72 -5.87
CA GLY A 175 -1.31 -12.05 -4.73
C GLY A 175 -2.07 -12.79 -3.64
N LEU A 176 -1.34 -13.26 -2.63
CA LEU A 176 -1.93 -13.95 -1.48
C LEU A 176 -2.89 -13.00 -0.73
N HIS A 177 -4.09 -13.48 -0.44
CA HIS A 177 -5.14 -12.66 0.20
C HIS A 177 -6.17 -13.49 0.95
N GLY A 178 -6.99 -12.84 1.78
CA GLY A 178 -8.10 -13.46 2.49
C GLY A 178 -7.64 -14.55 3.47
N LYS A 179 -8.33 -15.70 3.44
CA LYS A 179 -8.04 -16.84 4.33
C LYS A 179 -6.61 -17.36 4.13
N ASN A 180 -6.16 -17.49 2.89
CA ASN A 180 -4.81 -17.98 2.57
C ASN A 180 -3.72 -17.06 3.14
N GLU A 181 -3.91 -15.76 3.10
CA GLU A 181 -3.00 -14.80 3.74
C GLU A 181 -2.99 -14.95 5.27
N ILE A 182 -4.17 -15.11 5.88
CA ILE A 182 -4.29 -15.33 7.33
C ILE A 182 -3.59 -16.62 7.73
N ASP A 183 -3.80 -17.70 7.00
CA ASP A 183 -3.20 -19.00 7.28
C ASP A 183 -1.68 -19.00 7.05
N ALA A 184 -1.18 -18.28 6.04
CA ALA A 184 0.26 -18.07 5.85
C ALA A 184 0.86 -17.38 7.09
N PHE A 185 0.25 -16.32 7.59
CA PHE A 185 0.75 -15.64 8.80
C PHE A 185 0.69 -16.50 10.07
N LYS A 186 -0.25 -17.44 10.19
CA LYS A 186 -0.27 -18.39 11.31
C LYS A 186 0.85 -19.44 11.23
N ARG A 187 1.29 -19.78 10.02
CA ARG A 187 2.35 -20.77 9.77
C ARG A 187 3.74 -20.15 9.69
N ILE A 188 3.83 -18.84 9.68
CA ILE A 188 5.12 -18.14 9.67
C ILE A 188 5.92 -18.53 10.92
N LYS A 189 7.11 -19.07 10.69
CA LYS A 189 8.10 -19.33 11.74
C LYS A 189 8.63 -17.99 12.27
N SER A 190 9.21 -18.01 13.46
CA SER A 190 9.89 -16.85 14.00
C SER A 190 10.94 -16.32 13.03
N PHE A 191 10.96 -15.01 12.85
CA PHE A 191 11.95 -14.35 11.99
C PHE A 191 13.34 -14.45 12.66
N PRO A 192 14.36 -14.90 11.95
CA PRO A 192 15.69 -15.06 12.55
C PRO A 192 16.19 -13.74 13.15
N LYS A 193 16.71 -13.78 14.40
CA LYS A 193 17.20 -12.60 15.10
C LYS A 193 18.21 -11.79 14.29
N ILE A 194 19.10 -12.48 13.57
CA ILE A 194 20.08 -11.83 12.69
C ILE A 194 19.43 -11.02 11.56
N ASN A 195 18.32 -11.51 11.00
CA ASN A 195 17.59 -10.77 9.97
C ASN A 195 16.87 -9.56 10.54
N HIS A 196 16.39 -9.65 11.77
CA HIS A 196 15.79 -8.51 12.47
C HIS A 196 16.82 -7.39 12.69
N ILE A 197 18.03 -7.74 13.13
CA ILE A 197 19.16 -6.79 13.26
C ILE A 197 19.48 -6.16 11.90
N LYS A 198 19.62 -6.97 10.84
CA LYS A 198 19.89 -6.47 9.48
C LYS A 198 18.79 -5.53 8.97
N LEU A 199 17.52 -5.81 9.24
CA LEU A 199 16.42 -4.93 8.84
C LEU A 199 16.46 -3.61 9.58
N THR A 200 16.72 -3.62 10.88
CA THR A 200 16.83 -2.41 11.69
C THR A 200 17.98 -1.54 11.19
N ASP A 201 19.15 -2.14 10.97
CA ASP A 201 20.31 -1.44 10.39
C ASP A 201 20.00 -0.83 9.03
N LEU A 202 19.43 -1.62 8.12
CA LEU A 202 19.05 -1.14 6.78
C LEU A 202 18.10 0.05 6.85
N VAL A 203 17.10 0.00 7.74
CA VAL A 203 16.07 1.04 7.81
C VAL A 203 16.60 2.31 8.44
N LEU A 204 17.24 2.20 9.62
CA LEU A 204 17.63 3.35 10.41
C LEU A 204 18.93 4.00 9.91
N PHE A 205 19.88 3.22 9.39
CA PHE A 205 21.21 3.72 9.04
C PHE A 205 21.49 3.74 7.53
N LYS A 206 20.58 3.22 6.70
CA LYS A 206 20.73 3.26 5.23
C LYS A 206 19.52 3.90 4.54
N ILE A 207 18.34 3.31 4.65
CA ILE A 207 17.15 3.79 3.93
C ILE A 207 16.74 5.19 4.38
N TYR A 208 16.61 5.41 5.69
CA TYR A 208 16.13 6.68 6.22
C TYR A 208 17.11 7.83 5.94
N PRO A 209 18.42 7.73 6.28
CA PRO A 209 19.38 8.80 6.00
C PRO A 209 19.52 9.08 4.51
N SER A 210 19.68 8.04 3.67
CA SER A 210 19.83 8.23 2.22
C SER A 210 18.62 8.88 1.56
N LEU A 211 17.42 8.66 2.11
CA LEU A 211 16.22 9.34 1.64
C LEU A 211 16.23 10.84 2.00
N ILE A 212 16.60 11.18 3.24
CA ILE A 212 16.70 12.58 3.71
C ILE A 212 17.76 13.34 2.89
N GLU A 213 18.92 12.71 2.67
CA GLU A 213 20.04 13.28 1.92
C GLU A 213 19.86 13.19 0.41
N LYS A 214 18.74 12.60 -0.06
CA LYS A 214 18.43 12.38 -1.48
C LYS A 214 19.52 11.59 -2.23
N LYS A 215 20.19 10.67 -1.56
CA LYS A 215 21.20 9.78 -2.13
C LYS A 215 20.52 8.57 -2.79
N PHE A 216 20.14 8.72 -4.05
CA PHE A 216 19.33 7.74 -4.79
C PHE A 216 19.94 6.34 -4.78
N ASP A 217 21.22 6.20 -5.09
CA ASP A 217 21.90 4.91 -5.24
C ASP A 217 21.95 4.14 -3.91
N GLU A 218 22.28 4.84 -2.82
CA GLU A 218 22.32 4.25 -1.48
C GLU A 218 20.94 3.79 -1.03
N PHE A 219 19.92 4.65 -1.21
CA PHE A 219 18.53 4.34 -0.94
C PHE A 219 18.09 3.10 -1.71
N SER A 220 18.31 3.09 -3.03
CA SER A 220 17.89 2.02 -3.93
C SER A 220 18.55 0.69 -3.60
N LYS A 221 19.87 0.68 -3.34
CA LYS A 221 20.61 -0.52 -2.88
C LYS A 221 20.05 -1.06 -1.57
N ALA A 222 19.76 -0.17 -0.61
CA ALA A 222 19.22 -0.58 0.68
C ALA A 222 17.79 -1.15 0.56
N VAL A 223 16.94 -0.57 -0.30
CA VAL A 223 15.61 -1.11 -0.59
C VAL A 223 15.70 -2.52 -1.19
N SER A 224 16.59 -2.76 -2.15
CA SER A 224 16.76 -4.11 -2.73
C SER A 224 17.28 -5.13 -1.70
N LYS A 225 18.20 -4.74 -0.81
CA LYS A 225 18.64 -5.61 0.28
C LYS A 225 17.49 -5.99 1.21
N LEU A 226 16.65 -5.03 1.58
CA LEU A 226 15.44 -5.27 2.36
C LEU A 226 14.49 -6.24 1.63
N GLN A 227 14.26 -6.03 0.33
CA GLN A 227 13.40 -6.87 -0.49
C GLN A 227 13.93 -8.31 -0.60
N ASN A 228 15.25 -8.50 -0.65
CA ASN A 228 15.85 -9.84 -0.64
C ASN A 228 15.57 -10.56 0.69
N ILE A 229 15.81 -9.91 1.83
CA ILE A 229 15.51 -10.48 3.15
C ILE A 229 14.03 -10.87 3.26
N MET A 230 13.12 -9.99 2.81
CA MET A 230 11.69 -10.26 2.83
C MET A 230 11.32 -11.41 1.87
N GLY A 231 11.85 -11.40 0.66
CA GLY A 231 11.61 -12.43 -0.35
C GLY A 231 12.05 -13.82 0.10
N GLU A 232 13.24 -13.93 0.67
CA GLU A 232 13.76 -15.18 1.25
C GLU A 232 12.86 -15.70 2.37
N TYR A 233 12.43 -14.82 3.27
CA TYR A 233 11.57 -15.18 4.38
C TYR A 233 10.17 -15.66 3.95
N PHE A 234 9.57 -15.00 2.97
CA PHE A 234 8.24 -15.34 2.48
C PHE A 234 8.24 -16.39 1.36
N ASN A 235 9.40 -16.84 0.90
CA ASN A 235 9.56 -17.79 -0.21
C ASN A 235 8.66 -19.03 -0.09
N ILE A 236 8.60 -19.64 1.09
CA ILE A 236 7.82 -20.86 1.36
C ILE A 236 6.30 -20.66 1.17
N PHE A 237 5.80 -19.43 1.23
CA PHE A 237 4.37 -19.12 1.09
C PHE A 237 3.99 -18.60 -0.29
N GLN A 238 4.96 -18.19 -1.09
CA GLN A 238 4.71 -17.58 -2.40
C GLN A 238 5.36 -18.32 -3.57
N ASN A 239 5.96 -19.50 -3.31
CA ASN A 239 6.62 -20.36 -4.30
C ASN A 239 7.75 -19.66 -5.05
N GLY A 240 8.63 -18.94 -4.32
CA GLY A 240 9.78 -18.26 -4.85
C GLY A 240 10.03 -16.91 -4.17
N MET A 241 11.12 -16.25 -4.56
CA MET A 241 11.49 -14.93 -4.04
C MET A 241 10.37 -13.89 -4.24
N PHE A 242 9.64 -14.00 -5.36
CA PHE A 242 8.51 -13.16 -5.75
C PHE A 242 7.33 -14.02 -6.19
N SER A 243 6.11 -13.57 -5.89
CA SER A 243 4.89 -14.37 -6.07
C SER A 243 4.48 -14.63 -7.53
N SER A 244 4.94 -13.80 -8.47
CA SER A 244 4.73 -13.96 -9.91
C SER A 244 6.03 -14.31 -10.61
N LEU A 245 6.06 -15.45 -11.34
CA LEU A 245 7.20 -15.84 -12.17
C LEU A 245 7.50 -14.79 -13.25
N LYS A 246 6.46 -14.20 -13.86
CA LYS A 246 6.64 -13.16 -14.88
C LYS A 246 7.31 -11.92 -14.30
N VAL A 247 6.85 -11.47 -13.15
CA VAL A 247 7.47 -10.33 -12.42
C VAL A 247 8.88 -10.69 -11.99
N SER A 248 9.12 -11.90 -11.49
CA SER A 248 10.47 -12.39 -11.13
C SER A 248 11.44 -12.30 -12.32
N ASN A 249 11.01 -12.72 -13.51
CA ASN A 249 11.81 -12.64 -14.73
C ASN A 249 12.16 -11.17 -15.09
N VAL A 250 11.20 -10.25 -14.95
CA VAL A 250 11.44 -8.81 -15.16
C VAL A 250 12.44 -8.27 -14.13
N LEU A 251 12.27 -8.60 -12.84
CA LEU A 251 13.18 -8.14 -11.80
C LEU A 251 14.60 -8.70 -11.98
N ASN A 252 14.74 -9.95 -12.43
CA ASN A 252 16.02 -10.53 -12.78
C ASN A 252 16.67 -9.82 -14.00
N PHE A 253 15.89 -9.43 -14.99
CA PHE A 253 16.38 -8.63 -16.11
C PHE A 253 16.86 -7.25 -15.61
N LEU A 254 16.07 -6.55 -14.80
CA LEU A 254 16.45 -5.26 -14.22
C LEU A 254 17.75 -5.34 -13.41
N ARG A 255 17.95 -6.42 -12.65
CA ARG A 255 19.21 -6.67 -11.94
C ARG A 255 20.40 -6.80 -12.90
N LYS A 256 20.24 -7.48 -14.03
CA LYS A 256 21.28 -7.59 -15.07
C LYS A 256 21.57 -6.26 -15.75
N GLU A 257 20.58 -5.38 -15.86
CA GLU A 257 20.70 -4.00 -16.34
C GLU A 257 21.22 -3.02 -15.27
N ASN A 258 21.74 -3.53 -14.15
CA ASN A 258 22.27 -2.74 -13.02
C ASN A 258 21.28 -1.76 -12.37
N VAL A 259 19.97 -2.06 -12.42
CA VAL A 259 18.98 -1.29 -11.66
C VAL A 259 19.13 -1.62 -10.19
N LEU A 260 19.40 -0.60 -9.36
CA LEU A 260 19.79 -0.76 -7.96
C LEU A 260 18.63 -1.03 -7.03
N GLY A 261 17.47 -0.40 -7.29
CA GLY A 261 16.28 -0.47 -6.43
C GLY A 261 15.15 -1.23 -7.09
N TYR A 262 14.82 -2.42 -6.60
CA TYR A 262 13.70 -3.20 -7.12
C TYR A 262 13.13 -4.15 -6.05
N GLY A 263 11.92 -4.64 -6.28
CA GLY A 263 11.28 -5.61 -5.41
C GLY A 263 9.82 -5.84 -5.72
N GLN A 264 9.11 -6.42 -4.76
CA GLN A 264 7.69 -6.71 -4.80
C GLN A 264 6.94 -5.94 -3.71
N THR A 265 5.76 -5.43 -4.01
CA THR A 265 4.92 -4.79 -2.98
C THR A 265 4.05 -5.80 -2.26
N SER A 266 4.21 -5.91 -0.92
CA SER A 266 3.41 -6.83 -0.08
C SER A 266 3.53 -8.29 -0.60
N TRP A 267 2.41 -9.02 -0.67
CA TRP A 267 2.32 -10.36 -1.23
C TRP A 267 2.26 -10.38 -2.78
N GLY A 268 2.65 -9.29 -3.43
CA GLY A 268 2.61 -9.17 -4.87
C GLY A 268 1.19 -9.18 -5.47
N PRO A 269 1.07 -9.55 -6.75
CA PRO A 269 2.15 -9.87 -7.69
C PRO A 269 2.89 -8.66 -8.24
N THR A 270 2.46 -7.44 -7.91
CA THR A 270 3.07 -6.23 -8.46
C THR A 270 4.52 -6.09 -8.00
N GLY A 271 5.44 -6.04 -8.96
CA GLY A 271 6.81 -5.63 -8.75
C GLY A 271 6.98 -4.12 -8.89
N PHE A 272 8.14 -3.62 -8.45
CA PHE A 272 8.53 -2.24 -8.65
C PHE A 272 10.03 -2.11 -8.92
N ALA A 273 10.41 -1.04 -9.60
CA ALA A 273 11.80 -0.63 -9.77
C ALA A 273 11.93 0.89 -9.62
N LEU A 274 13.02 1.34 -9.00
CA LEU A 274 13.28 2.74 -8.68
C LEU A 274 14.24 3.37 -9.69
N PHE A 275 14.01 4.62 -10.01
CA PHE A 275 14.81 5.39 -10.98
C PHE A 275 15.06 6.82 -10.46
N PRO A 276 16.25 7.40 -10.71
CA PRO A 276 16.60 8.72 -10.20
C PRO A 276 15.81 9.86 -10.87
N ASN A 277 15.26 9.63 -12.06
CA ASN A 277 14.50 10.62 -12.80
C ASN A 277 13.60 9.99 -13.87
N ILE A 278 12.77 10.82 -14.48
CA ILE A 278 11.82 10.38 -15.51
C ILE A 278 12.50 9.85 -16.78
N LYS A 279 13.63 10.43 -17.19
CA LYS A 279 14.38 10.02 -18.40
C LYS A 279 14.84 8.56 -18.27
N LYS A 280 15.50 8.21 -17.16
CA LYS A 280 15.96 6.84 -16.88
C LYS A 280 14.81 5.86 -16.74
N ALA A 281 13.69 6.28 -16.15
CA ALA A 281 12.49 5.46 -16.04
C ALA A 281 11.87 5.18 -17.42
N GLU A 282 11.76 6.19 -18.31
CA GLU A 282 11.21 6.00 -19.64
C GLU A 282 12.12 5.13 -20.52
N GLU A 283 13.44 5.36 -20.51
CA GLU A 283 14.41 4.54 -21.22
C GLU A 283 14.23 3.05 -20.84
N MET A 284 14.17 2.77 -19.54
CA MET A 284 14.00 1.40 -19.07
C MET A 284 12.61 0.84 -19.40
N ARG A 285 11.56 1.63 -19.27
CA ARG A 285 10.19 1.21 -19.62
C ARG A 285 10.09 0.78 -21.09
N LEU A 286 10.75 1.49 -21.99
CA LEU A 286 10.81 1.12 -23.41
C LEU A 286 11.57 -0.21 -23.62
N LYS A 287 12.72 -0.39 -22.98
CA LYS A 287 13.45 -1.67 -22.98
C LYS A 287 12.59 -2.84 -22.48
N LEU A 288 11.87 -2.63 -21.36
CA LEU A 288 10.99 -3.65 -20.78
C LEU A 288 9.84 -4.00 -21.72
N LYS A 289 9.18 -3.01 -22.33
CA LYS A 289 8.11 -3.25 -23.30
C LYS A 289 8.60 -4.04 -24.51
N LYS A 290 9.79 -3.74 -25.03
CA LYS A 290 10.42 -4.49 -26.14
C LYS A 290 10.76 -5.91 -25.70
N ARG A 291 11.46 -6.07 -24.57
CA ARG A 291 11.97 -7.36 -24.09
C ARG A 291 10.87 -8.35 -23.73
N PHE A 292 9.77 -7.86 -23.17
CA PHE A 292 8.64 -8.65 -22.66
C PHE A 292 7.38 -8.47 -23.51
N SER A 293 7.52 -8.13 -24.79
CA SER A 293 6.39 -7.90 -25.72
C SER A 293 5.46 -9.11 -25.87
N SER A 294 6.01 -10.33 -25.80
CA SER A 294 5.23 -11.57 -25.82
C SER A 294 4.41 -11.82 -24.56
N CYS A 295 4.73 -11.14 -23.47
CA CYS A 295 4.04 -11.31 -22.18
C CYS A 295 2.80 -10.40 -22.10
N LYS A 296 1.72 -10.72 -22.83
CA LYS A 296 0.50 -9.90 -22.97
C LYS A 296 -0.12 -9.38 -21.66
N ASN A 297 0.19 -10.01 -20.53
CA ASN A 297 -0.40 -9.70 -19.21
C ASN A 297 0.50 -8.84 -18.31
N LEU A 298 1.65 -8.37 -18.82
CA LEU A 298 2.54 -7.48 -18.09
C LEU A 298 2.31 -6.03 -18.50
N GLU A 299 2.12 -5.17 -17.53
CA GLU A 299 2.04 -3.72 -17.73
C GLU A 299 3.20 -3.03 -16.99
N PHE A 300 3.85 -2.06 -17.66
CA PHE A 300 4.92 -1.24 -17.12
C PHE A 300 4.46 0.20 -16.98
N ILE A 301 4.21 0.63 -15.75
CA ILE A 301 3.55 1.92 -15.46
C ILE A 301 4.50 2.78 -14.66
N ILE A 302 4.87 3.95 -15.18
CA ILE A 302 5.66 4.93 -14.42
C ILE A 302 4.74 5.69 -13.47
N CYS A 303 5.18 5.83 -12.22
CA CYS A 303 4.55 6.64 -11.20
C CYS A 303 5.58 7.37 -10.36
N SER A 304 5.12 8.34 -9.56
CA SER A 304 5.90 9.08 -8.59
C SER A 304 5.44 8.76 -7.16
N GLY A 305 6.28 9.05 -6.18
CA GLY A 305 5.83 9.13 -4.81
C GLY A 305 4.79 10.23 -4.64
N LYS A 306 3.80 10.02 -3.78
CA LYS A 306 2.79 11.03 -3.44
C LYS A 306 2.97 11.51 -2.01
N ASN A 307 3.44 12.73 -1.84
CA ASN A 307 3.77 13.34 -0.55
C ASN A 307 2.55 13.89 0.21
N SER A 308 1.33 13.52 -0.19
CA SER A 308 0.08 13.87 0.50
C SER A 308 -0.81 12.65 0.66
N GLY A 309 -1.54 12.59 1.77
CA GLY A 309 -2.51 11.55 2.06
C GLY A 309 -3.82 11.70 1.28
N ALA A 310 -4.91 11.27 1.90
CA ALA A 310 -6.23 11.41 1.33
C ALA A 310 -6.67 12.88 1.25
N ASP A 311 -7.25 13.26 0.13
CA ASP A 311 -7.97 14.52 -0.05
C ASP A 311 -9.46 14.28 0.26
N ILE A 312 -9.98 15.00 1.25
CA ILE A 312 -11.36 14.89 1.75
C ILE A 312 -12.06 16.22 1.57
N GLN A 313 -13.11 16.23 0.77
CA GLN A 313 -13.85 17.46 0.42
C GLN A 313 -15.34 17.29 0.70
N LEU A 314 -15.96 18.32 1.28
CA LEU A 314 -17.41 18.46 1.39
C LEU A 314 -17.92 19.27 0.17
N LEU A 315 -18.69 18.61 -0.70
CA LEU A 315 -19.25 19.16 -1.92
C LEU A 315 -20.69 19.63 -1.73
#